data_0c778fa7caa8137ead9f4419fbe093e7
#
_entry.id   0c778fa7caa8137ead9f4419fbe093e7
#
_cell.length_a   1.000
_cell.length_b   1.000
_cell.length_c   1.000
_cell.angle_alpha   90.00
_cell.angle_beta   90.00
_cell.angle_gamma   90.00
#
_symmetry.space_group_name_H-M   'P 1'
#
loop_
_entity.id
_entity.type
_entity.pdbx_description
1 polymer ?
#
loop_
_entity_poly.entity_id
_entity_poly.type
_entity_poly.pdbx_seq_one_letter_code
_entity_poly.pdbx_strand_id
1 'polypeptide(L)'
;MPVKDTNLKEFSFSAVFLISFTLLLLLKIMLASILDLYSDEIFYWQASTIPAIAYSDLPFITAFLVGIGSSLDSHNPLAVRAVFILMGASIPFLVYWLALPITNKKDALQSAFLTLCVPLLGFLGLLAVPDAPLIFFGILSMGFFERALRTNLTKFWIATGVFVALGLSTHYRFLLYPASAILFLVAFGPAKKHWKNPRLWLCITTASVGLM
;
A
#
# COMPACT_ATOMS: atom_id res chain seq x y z
N MET A 1 1.24 -5.94 43.37
CA MET A 1 0.48 -6.38 42.18
C MET A 1 -0.13 -5.19 41.49
N PRO A 2 0.36 -4.76 40.36
CA PRO A 2 -0.33 -3.76 39.55
C PRO A 2 -0.53 -4.30 38.11
N VAL A 3 -1.50 -5.23 37.94
CA VAL A 3 -1.88 -5.73 36.59
C VAL A 3 -3.06 -4.95 36.01
N LYS A 4 -3.68 -4.03 36.74
CA LYS A 4 -4.90 -3.34 36.34
C LYS A 4 -4.66 -2.08 35.46
N ASP A 5 -3.51 -1.42 35.55
CA ASP A 5 -3.27 -0.13 34.86
C ASP A 5 -2.87 -0.25 33.40
N THR A 6 -2.27 -1.36 32.99
CA THR A 6 -1.82 -1.55 31.61
C THR A 6 -2.99 -1.71 30.63
N ASN A 7 -4.04 -2.46 31.02
CA ASN A 7 -5.20 -2.71 30.16
C ASN A 7 -6.04 -1.44 29.90
N LEU A 8 -6.17 -0.56 30.88
CA LEU A 8 -6.90 0.70 30.73
C LEU A 8 -6.18 1.69 29.82
N LYS A 9 -4.83 1.75 29.89
CA LYS A 9 -4.01 2.61 29.03
C LYS A 9 -3.99 2.11 27.58
N GLU A 10 -3.94 0.81 27.36
CA GLU A 10 -4.01 0.20 26.03
C GLU A 10 -5.38 0.39 25.38
N PHE A 11 -6.46 0.21 26.13
CA PHE A 11 -7.82 0.46 25.64
C PHE A 11 -8.02 1.94 25.29
N SER A 12 -7.51 2.86 26.10
CA SER A 12 -7.57 4.30 25.82
C SER A 12 -6.81 4.67 24.54
N PHE A 13 -5.61 4.10 24.31
CA PHE A 13 -4.82 4.40 23.10
C PHE A 13 -5.47 3.84 21.83
N SER A 14 -6.04 2.65 21.88
CA SER A 14 -6.79 2.08 20.76
C SER A 14 -8.03 2.92 20.42
N ALA A 15 -8.72 3.45 21.43
CA ALA A 15 -9.84 4.36 21.20
C ALA A 15 -9.39 5.67 20.55
N VAL A 16 -8.28 6.26 20.99
CA VAL A 16 -7.70 7.47 20.36
C VAL A 16 -7.34 7.20 18.89
N PHE A 17 -6.71 6.06 18.61
CA PHE A 17 -6.41 5.67 17.23
C PHE A 17 -7.67 5.59 16.37
N LEU A 18 -8.70 4.86 16.83
CA LEU A 18 -9.95 4.69 16.08
C LEU A 18 -10.70 6.00 15.87
N ILE A 19 -10.77 6.85 16.88
CA ILE A 19 -11.41 8.17 16.76
C ILE A 19 -10.65 9.03 15.75
N SER A 20 -9.32 9.12 15.84
CA SER A 20 -8.49 9.90 14.93
C SER A 20 -8.60 9.39 13.50
N PHE A 21 -8.58 8.07 13.31
CA PHE A 21 -8.78 7.42 12.02
C PHE A 21 -10.14 7.76 11.41
N THR A 22 -11.21 7.62 12.21
CA THR A 22 -12.57 7.88 11.75
C THR A 22 -12.76 9.35 11.36
N LEU A 23 -12.28 10.28 12.19
CA LEU A 23 -12.37 11.72 11.91
C LEU A 23 -11.61 12.08 10.62
N LEU A 24 -10.39 11.54 10.46
CA LEU A 24 -9.58 11.79 9.27
C LEU A 24 -10.22 11.17 8.01
N LEU A 25 -10.79 9.98 8.12
CA LEU A 25 -11.50 9.32 7.01
C LEU A 25 -12.75 10.12 6.60
N LEU A 26 -13.55 10.57 7.55
CA LEU A 26 -14.72 11.41 7.28
C LEU A 26 -14.32 12.73 6.63
N LEU A 27 -13.28 13.39 7.11
CA LEU A 27 -12.74 14.60 6.50
C LEU A 27 -12.27 14.32 5.06
N LYS A 28 -11.58 13.21 4.83
CA LYS A 28 -11.11 12.80 3.49
C LYS A 28 -12.29 12.56 2.54
N ILE A 29 -13.33 11.85 2.97
CA ILE A 29 -14.55 11.61 2.17
C ILE A 29 -15.25 12.93 1.86
N MET A 30 -15.39 13.81 2.83
CA MET A 30 -15.98 15.14 2.64
C MET A 30 -15.18 15.94 1.59
N LEU A 31 -13.87 16.04 1.75
CA LEU A 31 -13.03 16.76 0.78
C LEU A 31 -13.08 16.12 -0.61
N ALA A 32 -13.06 14.79 -0.70
CA ALA A 32 -13.15 14.07 -1.97
C ALA A 32 -14.47 14.31 -2.70
N SER A 33 -15.56 14.63 -1.98
CA SER A 33 -16.87 14.88 -2.57
C SER A 33 -17.05 16.33 -3.05
N ILE A 34 -16.35 17.30 -2.45
CA ILE A 34 -16.54 18.73 -2.75
C ILE A 34 -15.45 19.31 -3.66
N LEU A 35 -14.26 18.67 -3.73
CA LEU A 35 -13.17 19.15 -4.57
C LEU A 35 -13.32 18.59 -5.99
N ASP A 36 -13.21 19.49 -6.98
CA ASP A 36 -13.11 19.09 -8.37
C ASP A 36 -11.93 18.15 -8.64
N LEU A 37 -11.98 17.42 -9.75
CA LEU A 37 -10.88 16.54 -10.14
C LEU A 37 -9.65 17.37 -10.53
N TYR A 38 -8.51 17.00 -10.00
CA TYR A 38 -7.22 17.57 -10.35
C TYR A 38 -6.77 17.10 -11.75
N SER A 39 -5.87 17.85 -12.40
CA SER A 39 -5.42 17.55 -13.76
C SER A 39 -4.94 16.11 -13.99
N ASP A 40 -4.19 15.56 -13.03
CA ASP A 40 -3.69 14.19 -13.13
C ASP A 40 -4.83 13.17 -12.99
N GLU A 41 -5.83 13.46 -12.14
CA GLU A 41 -7.02 12.61 -12.00
C GLU A 41 -7.82 12.57 -13.30
N ILE A 42 -7.98 13.74 -13.97
CA ILE A 42 -8.65 13.84 -15.27
C ILE A 42 -7.89 13.03 -16.32
N PHE A 43 -6.55 13.08 -16.32
CA PHE A 43 -5.72 12.26 -17.22
C PHE A 43 -5.99 10.77 -17.01
N TYR A 44 -5.96 10.26 -15.78
CA TYR A 44 -6.23 8.86 -15.51
C TYR A 44 -7.68 8.47 -15.75
N TRP A 45 -8.61 9.39 -15.53
CA TRP A 45 -10.02 9.17 -15.87
C TRP A 45 -10.21 9.03 -17.38
N GLN A 46 -9.60 9.89 -18.21
CA GLN A 46 -9.62 9.77 -19.66
C GLN A 46 -8.94 8.48 -20.12
N ALA A 47 -7.78 8.15 -19.55
CA ALA A 47 -7.07 6.92 -19.85
C ALA A 47 -7.93 5.67 -19.53
N SER A 48 -8.72 5.70 -18.46
CA SER A 48 -9.60 4.60 -18.07
C SER A 48 -10.73 4.30 -19.06
N THR A 49 -11.09 5.28 -19.90
CA THR A 49 -12.16 5.11 -20.92
C THR A 49 -11.69 4.28 -22.12
N ILE A 50 -10.37 4.17 -22.34
CA ILE A 50 -9.76 3.39 -23.42
C ILE A 50 -8.78 2.38 -22.77
N PRO A 51 -9.26 1.18 -22.37
CA PRO A 51 -8.42 0.19 -21.70
C PRO A 51 -7.20 -0.19 -22.56
N ALA A 52 -6.01 -0.04 -21.98
CA ALA A 52 -4.74 -0.44 -22.58
C ALA A 52 -3.84 -1.07 -21.52
N ILE A 53 -2.89 -1.92 -21.94
CA ILE A 53 -1.90 -2.54 -21.04
C ILE A 53 -0.87 -1.51 -20.59
N ALA A 54 -0.61 -0.50 -21.42
CA ALA A 54 0.26 0.64 -21.11
C ALA A 54 -0.25 1.88 -21.83
N TYR A 55 -0.10 3.03 -21.20
CA TYR A 55 -0.33 4.34 -21.79
C TYR A 55 1.01 4.98 -22.12
N SER A 56 1.03 6.04 -22.93
CA SER A 56 2.25 6.64 -23.51
C SER A 56 3.40 6.84 -22.50
N ASP A 57 3.06 7.15 -21.25
CA ASP A 57 4.06 7.52 -20.25
C ASP A 57 3.95 6.71 -18.94
N LEU A 58 2.85 5.96 -18.75
CA LEU A 58 2.56 5.34 -17.45
C LEU A 58 1.92 3.95 -17.61
N PRO A 59 2.21 3.01 -16.66
CA PRO A 59 1.57 1.71 -16.59
C PRO A 59 0.06 1.83 -16.29
N PHE A 60 -0.69 0.75 -16.54
CA PHE A 60 -2.15 0.75 -16.60
C PHE A 60 -2.89 0.74 -15.25
N ILE A 61 -2.27 0.29 -14.16
CA ILE A 61 -2.99 0.01 -12.89
C ILE A 61 -3.72 1.25 -12.36
N THR A 62 -3.11 2.44 -12.40
CA THR A 62 -3.76 3.65 -11.89
C THR A 62 -5.03 3.97 -12.67
N ALA A 63 -4.97 3.94 -14.01
CA ALA A 63 -6.14 4.16 -14.87
C ALA A 63 -7.20 3.06 -14.66
N PHE A 64 -6.80 1.80 -14.50
CA PHE A 64 -7.69 0.69 -14.21
C PHE A 64 -8.44 0.88 -12.88
N LEU A 65 -7.75 1.31 -11.82
CA LEU A 65 -8.36 1.58 -10.50
C LEU A 65 -9.33 2.78 -10.57
N VAL A 66 -8.99 3.82 -11.33
CA VAL A 66 -9.90 4.93 -11.63
C VAL A 66 -11.12 4.44 -12.38
N GLY A 67 -10.95 3.56 -13.37
CA GLY A 67 -12.04 2.94 -14.12
C GLY A 67 -13.02 2.16 -13.25
N ILE A 68 -12.52 1.44 -12.23
CA ILE A 68 -13.37 0.76 -11.24
C ILE A 68 -14.25 1.77 -10.50
N GLY A 69 -13.68 2.86 -10.00
CA GLY A 69 -14.44 3.91 -9.32
C GLY A 69 -15.44 4.59 -10.25
N SER A 70 -15.00 5.00 -11.44
CA SER A 70 -15.82 5.67 -12.46
C SER A 70 -16.98 4.80 -12.97
N SER A 71 -16.88 3.49 -12.89
CA SER A 71 -17.97 2.58 -13.28
C SER A 71 -19.19 2.69 -12.36
N LEU A 72 -19.04 3.22 -11.15
CA LEU A 72 -20.13 3.48 -10.21
C LEU A 72 -20.86 4.77 -10.57
N ASP A 73 -20.12 5.84 -10.83
CA ASP A 73 -20.61 7.14 -11.29
C ASP A 73 -19.45 7.94 -11.89
N SER A 74 -19.42 8.08 -13.21
CA SER A 74 -18.33 8.76 -13.91
C SER A 74 -18.30 10.28 -13.73
N HIS A 75 -19.39 10.89 -13.25
CA HIS A 75 -19.52 12.34 -13.04
C HIS A 75 -19.27 12.74 -11.58
N ASN A 76 -19.13 11.77 -10.67
CA ASN A 76 -18.96 12.02 -9.26
C ASN A 76 -17.46 11.91 -8.86
N PRO A 77 -16.80 12.99 -8.44
CA PRO A 77 -15.39 12.93 -8.01
C PRO A 77 -15.13 11.91 -6.90
N LEU A 78 -16.08 11.74 -5.97
CA LEU A 78 -15.96 10.75 -4.90
C LEU A 78 -15.92 9.31 -5.44
N ALA A 79 -16.74 9.01 -6.45
CA ALA A 79 -16.74 7.68 -7.08
C ALA A 79 -15.41 7.40 -7.77
N VAL A 80 -14.87 8.35 -8.53
CA VAL A 80 -13.54 8.26 -9.17
C VAL A 80 -12.44 7.96 -8.13
N ARG A 81 -12.52 8.59 -6.95
CA ARG A 81 -11.54 8.47 -5.85
C ARG A 81 -11.78 7.28 -4.92
N ALA A 82 -12.91 6.57 -5.02
CA ALA A 82 -13.36 5.59 -4.03
C ALA A 82 -12.31 4.50 -3.74
N VAL A 83 -11.73 3.91 -4.78
CA VAL A 83 -10.71 2.85 -4.63
C VAL A 83 -9.45 3.39 -3.95
N PHE A 84 -9.03 4.60 -4.28
CA PHE A 84 -7.85 5.25 -3.70
C PHE A 84 -8.07 5.62 -2.24
N ILE A 85 -9.27 6.08 -1.87
CA ILE A 85 -9.67 6.33 -0.48
C ILE A 85 -9.59 5.03 0.33
N LEU A 86 -10.09 3.91 -0.20
CA LEU A 86 -10.02 2.61 0.46
C LEU A 86 -8.56 2.15 0.64
N MET A 87 -7.73 2.28 -0.40
CA MET A 87 -6.31 1.97 -0.30
C MET A 87 -5.61 2.86 0.74
N GLY A 88 -5.80 4.17 0.68
CA GLY A 88 -5.21 5.11 1.65
C GLY A 88 -5.69 4.88 3.08
N ALA A 89 -6.98 4.56 3.27
CA ALA A 89 -7.54 4.23 4.59
C ALA A 89 -7.00 2.90 5.15
N SER A 90 -6.58 1.97 4.30
CA SER A 90 -5.99 0.70 4.74
C SER A 90 -4.54 0.83 5.23
N ILE A 91 -3.81 1.90 4.89
CA ILE A 91 -2.38 2.06 5.18
C ILE A 91 -2.06 1.92 6.68
N PRO A 92 -2.75 2.55 7.64
CA PRO A 92 -2.44 2.38 9.06
C PRO A 92 -2.55 0.91 9.51
N PHE A 93 -3.53 0.18 9.00
CA PHE A 93 -3.72 -1.24 9.32
C PHE A 93 -2.65 -2.12 8.67
N LEU A 94 -2.21 -1.79 7.47
CA LEU A 94 -1.11 -2.47 6.80
C LEU A 94 0.23 -2.21 7.51
N VAL A 95 0.46 -1.00 8.03
CA VAL A 95 1.64 -0.68 8.84
C VAL A 95 1.60 -1.44 10.16
N TYR A 96 0.44 -1.53 10.83
CA TYR A 96 0.25 -2.39 11.99
C TYR A 96 0.61 -3.86 11.68
N TRP A 97 0.05 -4.40 10.59
CA TRP A 97 0.31 -5.76 10.13
C TRP A 97 1.77 -6.00 9.77
N LEU A 98 2.46 -5.01 9.18
CA LEU A 98 3.89 -5.07 8.85
C LEU A 98 4.76 -5.07 10.12
N ALA A 99 4.44 -4.23 11.09
CA ALA A 99 5.22 -4.07 12.31
C ALA A 99 5.05 -5.24 13.31
N LEU A 100 3.86 -5.85 13.33
CA LEU A 100 3.49 -6.87 14.34
C LEU A 100 4.48 -8.06 14.46
N PRO A 101 5.09 -8.61 13.39
CA PRO A 101 6.04 -9.73 13.50
C PRO A 101 7.41 -9.34 14.07
N ILE A 102 7.76 -8.06 14.06
CA ILE A 102 9.08 -7.55 14.44
C ILE A 102 9.05 -6.68 15.72
N THR A 103 7.83 -6.37 16.21
CA THR A 103 7.61 -5.60 17.43
C THR A 103 6.54 -6.28 18.31
N ASN A 104 6.03 -5.56 19.29
CA ASN A 104 4.87 -5.98 20.08
C ASN A 104 3.60 -5.25 19.62
N LYS A 105 2.42 -5.68 20.09
CA LYS A 105 1.12 -5.10 19.71
C LYS A 105 1.02 -3.59 19.97
N LYS A 106 1.59 -3.12 21.07
CA LYS A 106 1.55 -1.71 21.47
C LYS A 106 2.35 -0.86 20.48
N ASP A 107 3.59 -1.25 20.20
CA ASP A 107 4.48 -0.51 19.30
C ASP A 107 3.96 -0.58 17.84
N ALA A 108 3.40 -1.72 17.43
CA ALA A 108 2.73 -1.84 16.14
C ALA A 108 1.53 -0.89 16.01
N LEU A 109 0.71 -0.74 17.08
CA LEU A 109 -0.40 0.20 17.09
C LEU A 109 0.07 1.66 17.09
N GLN A 110 1.15 1.97 17.81
CA GLN A 110 1.77 3.29 17.77
C GLN A 110 2.31 3.62 16.38
N SER A 111 2.95 2.66 15.70
CA SER A 111 3.40 2.82 14.32
C SER A 111 2.22 3.11 13.37
N ALA A 112 1.11 2.40 13.52
CA ALA A 112 -0.12 2.66 12.78
C ALA A 112 -0.67 4.08 13.04
N PHE A 113 -0.68 4.51 14.30
CA PHE A 113 -1.13 5.86 14.67
C PHE A 113 -0.24 6.95 14.07
N LEU A 114 1.09 6.74 14.06
CA LEU A 114 2.02 7.69 13.45
C LEU A 114 1.75 7.92 11.96
N THR A 115 1.22 6.94 11.23
CA THR A 115 0.85 7.13 9.83
C THR A 115 -0.27 8.16 9.65
N LEU A 116 -1.17 8.27 10.62
CA LEU A 116 -2.24 9.30 10.60
C LEU A 116 -1.67 10.70 10.87
N CYS A 117 -0.58 10.79 11.63
CA CYS A 117 0.06 12.05 12.00
C CYS A 117 0.95 12.61 10.87
N VAL A 118 1.36 11.79 9.90
CA VAL A 118 2.14 12.22 8.73
C VAL A 118 1.17 12.74 7.66
N PRO A 119 1.17 14.04 7.31
CA PRO A 119 0.18 14.62 6.40
C PRO A 119 0.05 13.87 5.08
N LEU A 120 1.18 13.49 4.46
CA LEU A 120 1.18 12.73 3.20
C LEU A 120 0.45 11.39 3.33
N LEU A 121 0.70 10.65 4.41
CA LEU A 121 0.08 9.33 4.63
C LEU A 121 -1.36 9.46 5.14
N GLY A 122 -1.65 10.43 6.00
CA GLY A 122 -2.98 10.71 6.52
C GLY A 122 -3.98 11.05 5.41
N PHE A 123 -3.57 11.85 4.43
CA PHE A 123 -4.40 12.23 3.28
C PHE A 123 -4.19 11.34 2.05
N LEU A 124 -3.38 10.29 2.14
CA LEU A 124 -3.16 9.38 1.02
C LEU A 124 -4.48 8.80 0.51
N GLY A 125 -4.66 8.84 -0.81
CA GLY A 125 -5.88 8.40 -1.48
C GLY A 125 -7.00 9.45 -1.54
N LEU A 126 -6.78 10.70 -1.04
CA LEU A 126 -7.69 11.81 -1.29
C LEU A 126 -7.81 12.11 -2.79
N LEU A 127 -6.72 11.97 -3.51
CA LEU A 127 -6.66 12.10 -4.97
C LEU A 127 -6.48 10.72 -5.62
N ALA A 128 -7.05 10.54 -6.82
CA ALA A 128 -6.93 9.34 -7.62
C ALA A 128 -5.64 9.37 -8.46
N VAL A 129 -4.49 9.31 -7.77
CA VAL A 129 -3.14 9.38 -8.33
C VAL A 129 -2.29 8.18 -7.94
N PRO A 130 -1.18 7.88 -8.64
CA PRO A 130 -0.39 6.65 -8.43
C PRO A 130 0.18 6.47 -7.02
N ASP A 131 0.29 7.53 -6.22
CA ASP A 131 0.93 7.47 -4.91
C ASP A 131 0.22 6.52 -3.92
N ALA A 132 -1.12 6.47 -3.95
CA ALA A 132 -1.89 5.59 -3.08
C ALA A 132 -1.66 4.10 -3.39
N PRO A 133 -1.87 3.60 -4.62
CA PRO A 133 -1.57 2.20 -4.95
C PRO A 133 -0.07 1.89 -4.86
N LEU A 134 0.83 2.83 -5.14
CA LEU A 134 2.28 2.65 -5.02
C LEU A 134 2.67 2.32 -3.57
N ILE A 135 2.22 3.11 -2.59
CA ILE A 135 2.50 2.86 -1.17
C ILE A 135 1.77 1.62 -0.68
N PHE A 136 0.52 1.39 -1.10
CA PHE A 136 -0.27 0.22 -0.74
C PHE A 136 0.42 -1.09 -1.17
N PHE A 137 0.78 -1.22 -2.44
CA PHE A 137 1.50 -2.40 -2.93
C PHE A 137 2.92 -2.49 -2.38
N GLY A 138 3.56 -1.34 -2.11
CA GLY A 138 4.88 -1.27 -1.48
C GLY A 138 4.88 -1.91 -0.09
N ILE A 139 3.94 -1.53 0.79
CA ILE A 139 3.84 -2.11 2.14
C ILE A 139 3.50 -3.60 2.08
N LEU A 140 2.58 -4.01 1.19
CA LEU A 140 2.24 -5.42 1.00
C LEU A 140 3.44 -6.22 0.51
N SER A 141 4.17 -5.74 -0.49
CA SER A 141 5.36 -6.43 -1.00
C SER A 141 6.43 -6.59 0.08
N MET A 142 6.71 -5.53 0.86
CA MET A 142 7.67 -5.57 1.96
C MET A 142 7.23 -6.53 3.08
N GLY A 143 5.96 -6.49 3.46
CA GLY A 143 5.44 -7.34 4.52
C GLY A 143 5.39 -8.82 4.15
N PHE A 144 5.08 -9.15 2.90
CA PHE A 144 5.16 -10.53 2.43
C PHE A 144 6.61 -10.97 2.23
N PHE A 145 7.52 -10.09 1.80
CA PHE A 145 8.94 -10.37 1.70
C PHE A 145 9.57 -10.68 3.07
N GLU A 146 9.26 -9.88 4.11
CA GLU A 146 9.68 -10.18 5.49
C GLU A 146 9.23 -11.59 5.91
N ARG A 147 7.96 -11.92 5.69
CA ARG A 147 7.42 -13.23 6.04
C ARG A 147 8.03 -14.37 5.21
N ALA A 148 8.34 -14.10 3.94
CA ALA A 148 9.03 -15.04 3.06
C ALA A 148 10.45 -15.35 3.57
N LEU A 149 11.19 -14.33 3.97
CA LEU A 149 12.54 -14.48 4.53
C LEU A 149 12.52 -15.26 5.86
N ARG A 150 11.55 -14.96 6.73
CA ARG A 150 11.45 -15.54 8.07
C ARG A 150 10.92 -16.97 8.07
N THR A 151 9.89 -17.27 7.28
CA THR A 151 9.20 -18.56 7.30
C THR A 151 9.59 -19.49 6.15
N ASN A 152 10.15 -18.92 5.09
CA ASN A 152 10.46 -19.61 3.84
C ASN A 152 9.27 -20.36 3.20
N LEU A 153 8.02 -19.94 3.44
CA LEU A 153 6.84 -20.54 2.82
C LEU A 153 6.63 -20.00 1.41
N THR A 154 6.39 -20.90 0.44
CA THR A 154 6.20 -20.57 -0.99
C THR A 154 5.11 -19.52 -1.23
N LYS A 155 4.00 -19.58 -0.47
CA LYS A 155 2.90 -18.62 -0.59
C LYS A 155 3.33 -17.16 -0.36
N PHE A 156 4.29 -16.92 0.55
CA PHE A 156 4.76 -15.55 0.82
C PHE A 156 5.73 -15.07 -0.27
N TRP A 157 6.53 -15.97 -0.86
CA TRP A 157 7.36 -15.62 -2.02
C TRP A 157 6.52 -15.25 -3.23
N ILE A 158 5.46 -16.04 -3.52
CA ILE A 158 4.51 -15.74 -4.62
C ILE A 158 3.79 -14.42 -4.34
N ALA A 159 3.26 -14.22 -3.12
CA ALA A 159 2.56 -12.98 -2.76
C ALA A 159 3.49 -11.75 -2.92
N THR A 160 4.76 -11.85 -2.49
CA THR A 160 5.76 -10.80 -2.73
C THR A 160 5.87 -10.50 -4.22
N GLY A 161 6.06 -11.52 -5.07
CA GLY A 161 6.18 -11.33 -6.52
C GLY A 161 4.94 -10.68 -7.13
N VAL A 162 3.73 -11.12 -6.74
CA VAL A 162 2.47 -10.54 -7.21
C VAL A 162 2.35 -9.05 -6.85
N PHE A 163 2.62 -8.69 -5.59
CA PHE A 163 2.51 -7.28 -5.19
C PHE A 163 3.63 -6.41 -5.75
N VAL A 164 4.81 -6.97 -6.02
CA VAL A 164 5.85 -6.27 -6.79
C VAL A 164 5.38 -6.06 -8.23
N ALA A 165 4.80 -7.06 -8.89
CA ALA A 165 4.26 -6.92 -10.23
C ALA A 165 3.18 -5.83 -10.32
N LEU A 166 2.19 -5.85 -9.41
CA LEU A 166 1.14 -4.83 -9.35
C LEU A 166 1.72 -3.43 -9.10
N GLY A 167 2.71 -3.31 -8.24
CA GLY A 167 3.37 -2.03 -7.97
C GLY A 167 4.15 -1.51 -9.18
N LEU A 168 4.89 -2.36 -9.89
CA LEU A 168 5.59 -2.01 -11.13
C LEU A 168 4.60 -1.57 -12.22
N SER A 169 3.44 -2.22 -12.30
CA SER A 169 2.36 -1.85 -13.22
C SER A 169 1.58 -0.60 -12.77
N THR A 170 1.91 0.00 -11.61
CA THR A 170 1.32 1.26 -11.12
C THR A 170 2.12 2.46 -11.59
N HIS A 171 3.45 2.46 -11.35
CA HIS A 171 4.34 3.57 -11.70
C HIS A 171 5.80 3.13 -11.68
N TYR A 172 6.64 3.65 -12.59
CA TYR A 172 8.08 3.31 -12.68
C TYR A 172 8.86 3.59 -11.39
N ARG A 173 8.45 4.57 -10.56
CA ARG A 173 9.04 4.83 -9.23
C ARG A 173 8.99 3.61 -8.31
N PHE A 174 8.09 2.66 -8.55
CA PHE A 174 8.01 1.44 -7.75
C PHE A 174 9.27 0.57 -7.84
N LEU A 175 10.08 0.74 -8.88
CA LEU A 175 11.34 0.00 -9.05
C LEU A 175 12.29 0.14 -7.83
N LEU A 176 12.15 1.21 -7.05
CA LEU A 176 12.93 1.40 -5.83
C LEU A 176 12.69 0.32 -4.77
N TYR A 177 11.49 -0.29 -4.71
CA TYR A 177 11.18 -1.36 -3.76
C TYR A 177 11.96 -2.64 -4.06
N PRO A 178 11.85 -3.27 -5.26
CA PRO A 178 12.64 -4.45 -5.58
C PRO A 178 14.15 -4.15 -5.61
N ALA A 179 14.59 -2.97 -6.05
CA ALA A 179 15.99 -2.57 -5.99
C ALA A 179 16.53 -2.55 -4.55
N SER A 180 15.76 -2.00 -3.61
CA SER A 180 16.11 -2.00 -2.19
C SER A 180 16.14 -3.41 -1.60
N ALA A 181 15.21 -4.28 -1.99
CA ALA A 181 15.19 -5.67 -1.56
C ALA A 181 16.42 -6.45 -2.10
N ILE A 182 16.80 -6.24 -3.35
CA ILE A 182 18.01 -6.80 -3.95
C ILE A 182 19.26 -6.31 -3.21
N LEU A 183 19.36 -5.00 -2.97
CA LEU A 183 20.47 -4.41 -2.23
C LEU A 183 20.57 -5.02 -0.82
N PHE A 184 19.47 -5.20 -0.12
CA PHE A 184 19.43 -5.88 1.17
C PHE A 184 19.95 -7.32 1.07
N LEU A 185 19.50 -8.11 0.08
CA LEU A 185 19.94 -9.48 -0.11
C LEU A 185 21.45 -9.59 -0.44
N VAL A 186 22.02 -8.56 -1.07
CA VAL A 186 23.45 -8.50 -1.40
C VAL A 186 24.29 -8.00 -0.23
N ALA A 187 23.85 -6.93 0.43
CA ALA A 187 24.62 -6.26 1.47
C ALA A 187 24.56 -6.99 2.82
N PHE A 188 23.39 -7.52 3.20
CA PHE A 188 23.17 -8.16 4.49
C PHE A 188 23.60 -9.63 4.47
N GLY A 189 24.72 -9.95 5.12
CA GLY A 189 25.34 -11.29 5.13
C GLY A 189 24.38 -12.46 5.40
N PRO A 190 23.56 -12.42 6.47
CA PRO A 190 22.57 -13.47 6.75
C PRO A 190 21.53 -13.69 5.67
N ALA A 191 21.22 -12.68 4.86
CA ALA A 191 20.23 -12.77 3.78
C ALA A 191 20.82 -13.41 2.51
N LYS A 192 22.12 -13.44 2.32
CA LYS A 192 22.80 -13.99 1.13
C LYS A 192 22.43 -15.46 0.85
N LYS A 193 22.09 -16.24 1.89
CA LYS A 193 21.65 -17.65 1.73
C LYS A 193 20.43 -17.79 0.82
N HIS A 194 19.59 -16.78 0.73
CA HIS A 194 18.37 -16.82 -0.05
C HIS A 194 18.61 -16.80 -1.57
N TRP A 195 19.80 -16.39 -2.05
CA TRP A 195 20.16 -16.47 -3.46
C TRP A 195 20.17 -17.91 -4.02
N LYS A 196 20.40 -18.91 -3.15
CA LYS A 196 20.32 -20.33 -3.50
C LYS A 196 18.92 -20.91 -3.36
N ASN A 197 17.94 -20.11 -2.92
CA ASN A 197 16.58 -20.56 -2.68
C ASN A 197 15.75 -20.49 -3.99
N PRO A 198 15.22 -21.60 -4.52
CA PRO A 198 14.42 -21.58 -5.74
C PRO A 198 13.14 -20.73 -5.61
N ARG A 199 12.64 -20.55 -4.39
CA ARG A 199 11.44 -19.73 -4.13
C ARG A 199 11.71 -18.22 -4.34
N LEU A 200 12.94 -17.75 -4.13
CA LEU A 200 13.32 -16.37 -4.49
C LEU A 200 13.21 -16.18 -6.01
N TRP A 201 13.68 -17.16 -6.78
CA TRP A 201 13.60 -17.10 -8.24
C TRP A 201 12.14 -17.15 -8.73
N LEU A 202 11.29 -17.94 -8.08
CA LEU A 202 9.84 -17.93 -8.33
C LEU A 202 9.22 -16.55 -8.02
N CYS A 203 9.65 -15.88 -6.95
CA CYS A 203 9.24 -14.51 -6.65
C CYS A 203 9.67 -13.54 -7.76
N ILE A 204 10.94 -13.62 -8.20
CA ILE A 204 11.49 -12.76 -9.26
C ILE A 204 10.74 -12.97 -10.58
N THR A 205 10.50 -14.23 -10.98
CA THR A 205 9.74 -14.51 -12.21
C THR A 205 8.30 -14.02 -12.13
N THR A 206 7.64 -14.16 -10.97
CA THR A 206 6.30 -13.60 -10.77
C THR A 206 6.31 -12.07 -10.82
N ALA A 207 7.32 -11.43 -10.22
CA ALA A 207 7.46 -9.97 -10.23
C ALA A 207 7.73 -9.41 -11.63
N SER A 208 8.45 -10.14 -12.49
CA SER A 208 8.80 -9.69 -13.85
C SER A 208 7.59 -9.56 -14.78
N VAL A 209 6.46 -10.20 -14.46
CA VAL A 209 5.19 -10.01 -15.19
C VAL A 209 4.73 -8.56 -15.15
N GLY A 210 5.04 -7.82 -14.08
CA GLY A 210 4.68 -6.40 -13.96
C GLY A 210 5.57 -5.44 -14.79
N LEU A 211 6.56 -5.97 -15.51
CA LEU A 211 7.41 -5.20 -16.44
C LEU A 211 6.95 -5.33 -17.90
N MET A 212 5.97 -6.18 -18.16
CA MET A 212 5.37 -6.41 -19.48
C MET A 212 4.15 -5.55 -19.69
#